data_b43cfe1540d84f1cb63b481ba24fa164
#
_entry.id   b43cfe1540d84f1cb63b481ba24fa164
#
_cell.length_a   1.000
_cell.length_b   1.000
_cell.length_c   1.000
_cell.angle_alpha   90.00
_cell.angle_beta   90.00
_cell.angle_gamma   90.00
#
_symmetry.space_group_name_H-M   'P 1'
#
loop_
_entity.id
_entity.type
_entity.pdbx_description
1 polymer ?
#
loop_
_entity_poly.entity_id
_entity_poly.type
_entity_poly.pdbx_seq_one_letter_code
_entity_poly.pdbx_strand_id
1 'polypeptide(L)'
;MSHPSKLDRAAIVAAGMELLARDGLRGLSLRAIAAALEVAPNALYHHVKDRKDLERMLAAEVSVLIHAALRRKINSTTRSPEDAVRAMAAEYMTFAREHRLLYEALLVPRPAGGADAIAPEQLWLFALDLVTQVSGKVAAHEATVAIWAFLHGMASLQSVNAFDDEKPFSSFDFGLQAWMWAANAARLAEEDAARGRVKVAGKRAAVRHNR
;
A
#
# COMPACT_ATOMS: atom_id res chain seq x y z
N MET A 1 32.52 11.06 24.52
CA MET A 1 32.77 11.58 23.15
C MET A 1 32.10 10.60 22.20
N SER A 2 30.95 10.99 21.63
CA SER A 2 30.22 10.18 20.64
C SER A 2 31.04 10.18 19.36
N HIS A 3 31.35 8.98 18.83
CA HIS A 3 31.91 8.87 17.48
C HIS A 3 30.95 9.53 16.51
N PRO A 4 31.44 10.37 15.56
CA PRO A 4 30.56 10.87 14.52
C PRO A 4 29.98 9.68 13.79
N SER A 5 28.66 9.57 13.80
CA SER A 5 27.93 8.55 13.03
C SER A 5 28.40 8.66 11.58
N LYS A 6 28.95 7.57 11.04
CA LYS A 6 29.43 7.52 9.66
C LYS A 6 28.25 7.89 8.78
N LEU A 7 28.37 8.95 7.98
CA LEU A 7 27.33 9.34 7.03
C LEU A 7 27.10 8.17 6.06
N ASP A 8 25.94 7.61 6.10
CA ASP A 8 25.49 6.55 5.21
C ASP A 8 24.04 6.75 4.77
N ARG A 9 23.57 5.90 3.90
CA ARG A 9 22.19 5.96 3.38
C ARG A 9 21.14 5.82 4.50
N ALA A 10 21.40 4.99 5.50
CA ALA A 10 20.49 4.77 6.61
C ALA A 10 20.35 6.01 7.49
N ALA A 11 21.45 6.71 7.81
CA ALA A 11 21.42 7.95 8.55
C ALA A 11 20.65 9.06 7.79
N ILE A 12 20.82 9.15 6.47
CA ILE A 12 20.11 10.10 5.62
C ILE A 12 18.60 9.80 5.62
N VAL A 13 18.22 8.55 5.50
CA VAL A 13 16.81 8.11 5.55
C VAL A 13 16.21 8.42 6.92
N ALA A 14 16.90 8.12 8.01
CA ALA A 14 16.42 8.41 9.37
C ALA A 14 16.16 9.90 9.57
N ALA A 15 17.14 10.75 9.27
CA ALA A 15 16.97 12.22 9.34
C ALA A 15 15.88 12.73 8.39
N GLY A 16 15.78 12.14 7.20
CA GLY A 16 14.73 12.46 6.23
C GLY A 16 13.33 12.08 6.71
N MET A 17 13.16 10.94 7.37
CA MET A 17 11.90 10.52 7.97
C MET A 17 11.46 11.42 9.12
N GLU A 18 12.38 11.87 9.97
CA GLU A 18 12.08 12.84 11.03
C GLU A 18 11.60 14.18 10.45
N LEU A 19 12.31 14.70 9.44
CA LEU A 19 11.92 15.93 8.73
C LEU A 19 10.58 15.78 8.02
N LEU A 20 10.36 14.65 7.35
CA LEU A 20 9.09 14.34 6.67
C LEU A 20 7.93 14.29 7.66
N ALA A 21 8.12 13.66 8.81
CA ALA A 21 7.09 13.55 9.84
C ALA A 21 6.73 14.90 10.47
N ARG A 22 7.71 15.83 10.56
CA ARG A 22 7.54 17.14 11.17
C ARG A 22 7.03 18.21 10.17
N ASP A 23 7.64 18.27 9.00
CA ASP A 23 7.52 19.39 8.06
C ASP A 23 6.87 18.97 6.71
N GLY A 24 6.63 17.68 6.50
CA GLY A 24 6.11 17.13 5.26
C GLY A 24 7.08 17.25 4.07
N LEU A 25 6.57 16.91 2.88
CA LEU A 25 7.36 17.01 1.65
C LEU A 25 7.82 18.44 1.33
N ARG A 26 7.09 19.47 1.80
CA ARG A 26 7.47 20.87 1.54
C ARG A 26 8.73 21.29 2.30
N GLY A 27 8.92 20.80 3.53
CA GLY A 27 10.10 21.06 4.34
C GLY A 27 11.32 20.21 3.97
N LEU A 28 11.13 19.18 3.16
CA LEU A 28 12.17 18.25 2.80
C LEU A 28 13.15 18.85 1.79
N SER A 29 14.44 18.89 2.14
CA SER A 29 15.51 19.26 1.22
C SER A 29 16.84 18.63 1.64
N LEU A 30 17.76 18.44 0.68
CA LEU A 30 19.12 17.96 1.00
C LEU A 30 19.86 18.89 1.96
N ARG A 31 19.61 20.20 1.89
CA ARG A 31 20.20 21.16 2.85
C ARG A 31 19.65 20.98 4.26
N ALA A 32 18.34 20.75 4.41
CA ALA A 32 17.74 20.50 5.71
C ALA A 32 18.25 19.20 6.35
N ILE A 33 18.43 18.13 5.55
CA ILE A 33 19.03 16.89 6.01
C ILE A 33 20.50 17.07 6.40
N ALA A 34 21.30 17.80 5.57
CA ALA A 34 22.68 18.08 5.89
C ALA A 34 22.82 18.83 7.22
N ALA A 35 21.94 19.83 7.44
CA ALA A 35 21.90 20.57 8.70
C ALA A 35 21.51 19.67 9.89
N ALA A 36 20.52 18.78 9.72
CA ALA A 36 20.11 17.84 10.76
C ALA A 36 21.20 16.81 11.13
N LEU A 37 22.03 16.45 10.14
CA LEU A 37 23.16 15.52 10.33
C LEU A 37 24.49 16.21 10.67
N GLU A 38 24.50 17.53 10.77
CA GLU A 38 25.70 18.35 11.01
C GLU A 38 26.85 18.09 10.01
N VAL A 39 26.48 17.87 8.72
CA VAL A 39 27.43 17.62 7.64
C VAL A 39 27.34 18.69 6.54
N ALA A 40 28.40 18.81 5.74
CA ALA A 40 28.35 19.66 4.56
C ALA A 40 27.35 19.10 3.52
N PRO A 41 26.51 19.93 2.86
CA PRO A 41 25.53 19.46 1.88
C PRO A 41 26.13 18.61 0.76
N ASN A 42 27.37 18.90 0.33
CA ASN A 42 28.07 18.16 -0.70
C ASN A 42 28.32 16.68 -0.31
N ALA A 43 28.43 16.38 0.98
CA ALA A 43 28.64 15.01 1.45
C ALA A 43 27.44 14.10 1.11
N LEU A 44 26.24 14.66 1.06
CA LEU A 44 25.03 13.88 0.77
C LEU A 44 24.97 13.40 -0.69
N TYR A 45 25.58 14.12 -1.63
CA TYR A 45 25.52 13.77 -3.05
C TYR A 45 26.26 12.48 -3.41
N HIS A 46 27.08 11.96 -2.51
CA HIS A 46 27.65 10.62 -2.64
C HIS A 46 26.62 9.49 -2.42
N HIS A 47 25.51 9.78 -1.74
CA HIS A 47 24.48 8.84 -1.31
C HIS A 47 23.11 9.07 -1.97
N VAL A 48 22.82 10.32 -2.35
CA VAL A 48 21.54 10.78 -2.90
C VAL A 48 21.79 11.66 -4.10
N LYS A 49 21.22 11.28 -5.26
CA LYS A 49 21.46 12.00 -6.52
C LYS A 49 20.80 13.38 -6.54
N ASP A 50 19.56 13.44 -6.12
CA ASP A 50 18.73 14.63 -6.15
C ASP A 50 17.56 14.51 -5.16
N ARG A 51 16.72 15.55 -5.10
CA ARG A 51 15.54 15.57 -4.25
C ARG A 51 14.55 14.42 -4.58
N LYS A 52 14.37 14.08 -5.86
CA LYS A 52 13.46 13.01 -6.26
C LYS A 52 13.97 11.65 -5.81
N ASP A 53 15.28 11.46 -5.81
CA ASP A 53 15.91 10.26 -5.28
C ASP A 53 15.66 10.12 -3.77
N LEU A 54 15.84 11.22 -3.01
CA LEU A 54 15.51 11.29 -1.61
C LEU A 54 14.01 10.97 -1.35
N GLU A 55 13.11 11.60 -2.08
CA GLU A 55 11.67 11.35 -1.95
C GLU A 55 11.32 9.87 -2.20
N ARG A 56 11.97 9.20 -3.17
CA ARG A 56 11.79 7.76 -3.40
C ARG A 56 12.29 6.91 -2.24
N MET A 57 13.46 7.25 -1.69
CA MET A 57 14.01 6.54 -0.52
C MET A 57 13.04 6.62 0.67
N LEU A 58 12.50 7.80 0.94
CA LEU A 58 11.55 8.00 2.04
C LEU A 58 10.20 7.33 1.75
N ALA A 59 9.71 7.37 0.52
CA ALA A 59 8.50 6.66 0.11
C ALA A 59 8.63 5.13 0.29
N ALA A 60 9.82 4.58 0.03
CA ALA A 60 10.09 3.17 0.29
C ALA A 60 10.01 2.86 1.79
N GLU A 61 10.58 3.70 2.65
CA GLU A 61 10.53 3.53 4.10
C GLU A 61 9.11 3.65 4.64
N VAL A 62 8.34 4.63 4.17
CA VAL A 62 6.91 4.76 4.53
C VAL A 62 6.12 3.53 4.07
N SER A 63 6.48 2.92 2.93
CA SER A 63 5.85 1.67 2.46
C SER A 63 6.13 0.49 3.40
N VAL A 64 7.33 0.43 4.00
CA VAL A 64 7.66 -0.55 5.06
C VAL A 64 6.79 -0.32 6.29
N LEU A 65 6.66 0.94 6.73
CA LEU A 65 5.89 1.29 7.94
C LEU A 65 4.41 0.92 7.80
N ILE A 66 3.78 1.33 6.70
CA ILE A 66 2.36 1.00 6.49
C ILE A 66 2.16 -0.51 6.30
N HIS A 67 3.03 -1.19 5.56
CA HIS A 67 2.96 -2.65 5.42
C HIS A 67 3.01 -3.36 6.78
N ALA A 68 3.93 -2.95 7.64
CA ALA A 68 4.04 -3.50 9.00
C ALA A 68 2.78 -3.22 9.83
N ALA A 69 2.19 -2.03 9.75
CA ALA A 69 0.94 -1.68 10.44
C ALA A 69 -0.22 -2.56 9.96
N LEU A 70 -0.42 -2.69 8.64
CA LEU A 70 -1.47 -3.53 8.06
C LEU A 70 -1.33 -4.99 8.50
N ARG A 71 -0.13 -5.56 8.44
CA ARG A 71 0.13 -6.94 8.87
C ARG A 71 -0.17 -7.16 10.35
N ARG A 72 0.25 -6.25 11.23
CA ARG A 72 -0.07 -6.34 12.67
C ARG A 72 -1.56 -6.36 12.91
N LYS A 73 -2.30 -5.47 12.23
CA LYS A 73 -3.76 -5.36 12.38
C LYS A 73 -4.46 -6.63 11.94
N ILE A 74 -4.11 -7.16 10.77
CA ILE A 74 -4.70 -8.39 10.24
C ILE A 74 -4.43 -9.57 11.17
N ASN A 75 -3.19 -9.77 11.59
CA ASN A 75 -2.80 -10.89 12.44
C ASN A 75 -3.49 -10.89 13.82
N SER A 76 -3.93 -9.73 14.30
CA SER A 76 -4.58 -9.60 15.61
C SER A 76 -6.11 -9.80 15.59
N THR A 77 -6.74 -9.74 14.40
CA THR A 77 -8.21 -9.56 14.34
C THR A 77 -8.94 -10.52 13.42
N THR A 78 -8.27 -11.22 12.49
CA THR A 78 -8.96 -11.83 11.35
C THR A 78 -9.33 -13.29 11.53
N ARG A 79 -10.56 -13.63 11.12
CA ARG A 79 -11.09 -15.00 11.08
C ARG A 79 -11.41 -15.47 9.65
N SER A 80 -11.52 -14.54 8.70
CA SER A 80 -11.83 -14.81 7.30
C SER A 80 -11.02 -13.87 6.38
N PRO A 81 -10.88 -14.18 5.07
CA PRO A 81 -10.28 -13.28 4.09
C PRO A 81 -11.01 -11.92 4.01
N GLU A 82 -12.33 -11.92 4.11
CA GLU A 82 -13.15 -10.71 4.12
C GLU A 82 -12.85 -9.84 5.35
N ASP A 83 -12.72 -10.44 6.54
CA ASP A 83 -12.32 -9.73 7.76
C ASP A 83 -10.91 -9.13 7.61
N ALA A 84 -10.00 -9.85 6.95
CA ALA A 84 -8.65 -9.39 6.70
C ALA A 84 -8.62 -8.16 5.78
N VAL A 85 -9.43 -8.15 4.70
CA VAL A 85 -9.56 -6.97 3.82
C VAL A 85 -10.20 -5.79 4.57
N ARG A 86 -11.23 -6.01 5.41
CA ARG A 86 -11.81 -4.96 6.24
C ARG A 86 -10.80 -4.38 7.23
N ALA A 87 -10.03 -5.23 7.89
CA ALA A 87 -8.98 -4.82 8.81
C ALA A 87 -7.87 -4.03 8.11
N MET A 88 -7.46 -4.48 6.92
CA MET A 88 -6.51 -3.77 6.05
C MET A 88 -7.04 -2.38 5.69
N ALA A 89 -8.26 -2.28 5.20
CA ALA A 89 -8.86 -1.02 4.79
C ALA A 89 -9.00 -0.03 5.96
N ALA A 90 -9.46 -0.49 7.12
CA ALA A 90 -9.58 0.34 8.32
C ALA A 90 -8.22 0.84 8.81
N GLU A 91 -7.20 -0.04 8.86
CA GLU A 91 -5.85 0.34 9.28
C GLU A 91 -5.19 1.31 8.28
N TYR A 92 -5.44 1.12 6.98
CA TYR A 92 -4.97 2.04 5.95
C TYR A 92 -5.50 3.46 6.17
N MET A 93 -6.80 3.61 6.46
CA MET A 93 -7.42 4.90 6.77
C MET A 93 -6.89 5.49 8.08
N THR A 94 -6.65 4.65 9.09
CA THR A 94 -6.05 5.06 10.36
C THR A 94 -4.63 5.58 10.14
N PHE A 95 -3.81 4.87 9.39
CA PHE A 95 -2.45 5.31 9.06
C PHE A 95 -2.44 6.64 8.31
N ALA A 96 -3.29 6.78 7.29
CA ALA A 96 -3.38 8.01 6.50
C ALA A 96 -3.79 9.23 7.36
N ARG A 97 -4.67 9.04 8.33
CA ARG A 97 -5.11 10.09 9.26
C ARG A 97 -4.03 10.43 10.29
N GLU A 98 -3.44 9.43 10.94
CA GLU A 98 -2.50 9.62 12.05
C GLU A 98 -1.12 10.03 11.58
N HIS A 99 -0.72 9.62 10.36
CA HIS A 99 0.58 9.88 9.77
C HIS A 99 0.46 10.66 8.45
N ARG A 100 -0.39 11.69 8.42
CA ARG A 100 -0.74 12.43 7.20
C ARG A 100 0.48 12.86 6.38
N LEU A 101 1.50 13.45 7.03
CA LEU A 101 2.69 13.94 6.33
C LEU A 101 3.54 12.80 5.74
N LEU A 102 3.61 11.67 6.42
CA LEU A 102 4.26 10.46 5.89
C LEU A 102 3.44 9.86 4.74
N TYR A 103 2.12 9.82 4.90
CA TYR A 103 1.21 9.28 3.88
C TYR A 103 1.33 10.01 2.54
N GLU A 104 1.53 11.35 2.55
CA GLU A 104 1.76 12.12 1.33
C GLU A 104 2.96 11.61 0.50
N ALA A 105 3.98 11.03 1.13
CA ALA A 105 5.12 10.46 0.43
C ALA A 105 4.79 9.19 -0.34
N LEU A 106 3.73 8.45 0.02
CA LEU A 106 3.27 7.28 -0.74
C LEU A 106 2.70 7.66 -2.11
N LEU A 107 2.28 8.91 -2.29
CA LEU A 107 1.70 9.43 -3.53
C LEU A 107 2.74 9.96 -4.51
N VAL A 108 4.01 10.00 -4.13
CA VAL A 108 5.10 10.45 -5.02
C VAL A 108 5.23 9.47 -6.19
N PRO A 109 5.19 9.96 -7.46
CA PRO A 109 5.35 9.11 -8.63
C PRO A 109 6.69 8.37 -8.60
N ARG A 110 6.68 7.08 -8.86
CA ARG A 110 7.85 6.21 -8.85
C ARG A 110 8.06 5.57 -10.21
N PRO A 111 9.27 5.64 -10.77
CA PRO A 111 9.61 4.83 -11.93
C PRO A 111 9.63 3.35 -11.52
N ALA A 112 9.30 2.46 -12.46
CA ALA A 112 9.42 1.03 -12.24
C ALA A 112 10.90 0.64 -12.08
N GLY A 113 11.17 -0.27 -11.11
CA GLY A 113 12.50 -0.85 -10.88
C GLY A 113 13.39 -0.05 -9.93
N GLY A 114 14.50 -0.69 -9.52
CA GLY A 114 15.47 -0.15 -8.57
C GLY A 114 15.25 -0.62 -7.13
N ALA A 115 16.25 -0.40 -6.27
CA ALA A 115 16.21 -0.85 -4.88
C ALA A 115 15.06 -0.22 -4.07
N ASP A 116 14.68 1.00 -4.39
CA ASP A 116 13.60 1.72 -3.70
C ASP A 116 12.20 1.25 -4.17
N ALA A 117 12.11 0.39 -5.18
CA ALA A 117 10.85 -0.21 -5.63
C ALA A 117 10.46 -1.45 -4.81
N ILE A 118 11.40 -2.09 -4.09
CA ILE A 118 11.18 -3.37 -3.39
C ILE A 118 10.08 -3.24 -2.33
N ALA A 119 10.14 -2.26 -1.45
CA ALA A 119 9.17 -2.12 -0.37
C ALA A 119 7.75 -1.75 -0.87
N PRO A 120 7.59 -0.80 -1.82
CA PRO A 120 6.29 -0.57 -2.46
C PRO A 120 5.75 -1.78 -3.21
N GLU A 121 6.61 -2.57 -3.87
CA GLU A 121 6.21 -3.81 -4.54
C GLU A 121 5.74 -4.86 -3.52
N GLN A 122 6.43 -5.02 -2.41
CA GLN A 122 6.03 -5.93 -1.33
C GLN A 122 4.67 -5.53 -0.73
N LEU A 123 4.42 -4.24 -0.54
CA LEU A 123 3.13 -3.74 -0.09
C LEU A 123 2.02 -4.07 -1.11
N TRP A 124 2.30 -3.87 -2.41
CA TRP A 124 1.38 -4.22 -3.48
C TRP A 124 1.07 -5.73 -3.52
N LEU A 125 2.12 -6.58 -3.51
CA LEU A 125 1.96 -8.04 -3.53
C LEU A 125 1.21 -8.56 -2.30
N PHE A 126 1.45 -7.96 -1.13
CA PHE A 126 0.70 -8.28 0.07
C PHE A 126 -0.80 -7.97 -0.08
N ALA A 127 -1.15 -6.80 -0.61
CA ALA A 127 -2.54 -6.42 -0.85
C ALA A 127 -3.18 -7.32 -1.92
N LEU A 128 -2.45 -7.62 -3.01
CA LEU A 128 -2.89 -8.50 -4.09
C LEU A 128 -3.19 -9.92 -3.59
N ASP A 129 -2.30 -10.49 -2.78
CA ASP A 129 -2.51 -11.83 -2.21
C ASP A 129 -3.78 -11.87 -1.35
N LEU A 130 -3.96 -10.88 -0.50
CA LEU A 130 -5.13 -10.77 0.36
C LEU A 130 -6.43 -10.61 -0.44
N VAL A 131 -6.43 -9.73 -1.44
CA VAL A 131 -7.58 -9.49 -2.31
C VAL A 131 -7.91 -10.70 -3.16
N THR A 132 -6.89 -11.44 -3.64
CA THR A 132 -7.08 -12.69 -4.41
C THR A 132 -7.94 -13.70 -3.67
N GLN A 133 -7.81 -13.79 -2.35
CA GLN A 133 -8.59 -14.72 -1.54
C GLN A 133 -10.09 -14.38 -1.50
N VAL A 134 -10.45 -13.11 -1.73
CA VAL A 134 -11.84 -12.64 -1.77
C VAL A 134 -12.39 -12.58 -3.19
N SER A 135 -11.60 -12.14 -4.17
CA SER A 135 -12.05 -11.84 -5.54
C SER A 135 -11.84 -12.98 -6.54
N GLY A 136 -11.09 -14.04 -6.15
CA GLY A 136 -10.58 -15.03 -7.10
C GLY A 136 -9.37 -14.51 -7.88
N LYS A 137 -8.71 -15.40 -8.61
CA LYS A 137 -7.47 -15.11 -9.33
C LYS A 137 -7.69 -14.23 -10.57
N VAL A 138 -8.82 -14.45 -11.25
CA VAL A 138 -9.13 -13.76 -12.52
C VAL A 138 -9.32 -12.27 -12.30
N ALA A 139 -10.02 -11.86 -11.23
CA ALA A 139 -10.31 -10.46 -10.93
C ALA A 139 -9.33 -9.81 -9.95
N ALA A 140 -8.32 -10.53 -9.45
CA ALA A 140 -7.48 -10.08 -8.34
C ALA A 140 -6.79 -8.74 -8.58
N HIS A 141 -6.20 -8.55 -9.77
CA HIS A 141 -5.49 -7.32 -10.10
C HIS A 141 -6.44 -6.11 -10.13
N GLU A 142 -7.54 -6.21 -10.86
CA GLU A 142 -8.54 -5.15 -11.02
C GLU A 142 -9.20 -4.82 -9.68
N ALA A 143 -9.52 -5.83 -8.89
CA ALA A 143 -10.06 -5.67 -7.55
C ALA A 143 -9.07 -4.97 -6.61
N THR A 144 -7.77 -5.29 -6.71
CA THR A 144 -6.73 -4.63 -5.91
C THR A 144 -6.57 -3.17 -6.31
N VAL A 145 -6.55 -2.85 -7.62
CA VAL A 145 -6.51 -1.46 -8.10
C VAL A 145 -7.74 -0.70 -7.62
N ALA A 146 -8.93 -1.31 -7.72
CA ALA A 146 -10.19 -0.67 -7.33
C ALA A 146 -10.23 -0.32 -5.83
N ILE A 147 -9.88 -1.27 -4.95
CA ILE A 147 -9.85 -0.98 -3.50
C ILE A 147 -8.77 0.05 -3.16
N TRP A 148 -7.61 -0.02 -3.80
CA TRP A 148 -6.55 0.95 -3.57
C TRP A 148 -6.98 2.36 -3.98
N ALA A 149 -7.57 2.51 -5.18
CA ALA A 149 -8.12 3.79 -5.64
C ALA A 149 -9.20 4.33 -4.69
N PHE A 150 -10.08 3.46 -4.20
CA PHE A 150 -11.11 3.82 -3.21
C PHE A 150 -10.48 4.34 -1.92
N LEU A 151 -9.53 3.60 -1.33
CA LEU A 151 -8.87 3.99 -0.08
C LEU A 151 -8.08 5.29 -0.23
N HIS A 152 -7.35 5.46 -1.32
CA HIS A 152 -6.65 6.72 -1.62
C HIS A 152 -7.61 7.89 -1.80
N GLY A 153 -8.71 7.69 -2.52
CA GLY A 153 -9.74 8.72 -2.70
C GLY A 153 -10.34 9.15 -1.37
N MET A 154 -10.72 8.20 -0.52
CA MET A 154 -11.25 8.47 0.82
C MET A 154 -10.25 9.21 1.71
N ALA A 155 -8.99 8.74 1.77
CA ALA A 155 -7.94 9.39 2.55
C ALA A 155 -7.66 10.83 2.07
N SER A 156 -7.63 11.04 0.76
CA SER A 156 -7.43 12.37 0.15
C SER A 156 -8.57 13.33 0.48
N LEU A 157 -9.82 12.88 0.38
CA LEU A 157 -11.00 13.70 0.71
C LEU A 157 -11.04 14.03 2.21
N GLN A 158 -10.72 13.08 3.08
CA GLN A 158 -10.61 13.33 4.52
C GLN A 158 -9.50 14.36 4.85
N SER A 159 -8.38 14.31 4.14
CA SER A 159 -7.26 15.22 4.41
C SER A 159 -7.57 16.69 4.18
N VAL A 160 -8.58 16.98 3.36
CA VAL A 160 -9.06 18.35 3.06
C VAL A 160 -10.41 18.66 3.72
N ASN A 161 -10.86 17.82 4.65
CA ASN A 161 -12.17 17.94 5.32
C ASN A 161 -13.34 18.10 4.33
N ALA A 162 -13.30 17.34 3.22
CA ALA A 162 -14.33 17.39 2.19
C ALA A 162 -15.67 16.78 2.62
N PHE A 163 -15.69 16.06 3.75
CA PHE A 163 -16.90 15.51 4.34
C PHE A 163 -17.23 16.29 5.62
N ASP A 164 -18.50 16.64 5.79
CA ASP A 164 -18.99 17.15 7.07
C ASP A 164 -18.78 16.08 8.15
N ASP A 165 -18.30 16.50 9.32
CA ASP A 165 -17.84 15.62 10.42
C ASP A 165 -18.93 14.65 10.96
N GLU A 166 -20.19 14.79 10.53
CA GLU A 166 -21.28 14.03 11.13
C GLU A 166 -21.36 12.55 10.70
N LYS A 167 -20.83 12.13 9.52
CA LYS A 167 -20.89 10.72 9.08
C LYS A 167 -19.77 10.26 8.11
N PRO A 168 -18.49 10.44 8.38
CA PRO A 168 -17.44 9.98 7.45
C PRO A 168 -17.40 8.45 7.32
N PHE A 169 -17.81 7.72 8.37
CA PHE A 169 -17.73 6.26 8.38
C PHE A 169 -18.82 5.58 7.54
N SER A 170 -20.01 6.16 7.40
CA SER A 170 -21.08 5.52 6.61
C SER A 170 -20.75 5.44 5.11
N SER A 171 -20.10 6.45 4.55
CA SER A 171 -19.67 6.45 3.15
C SER A 171 -18.51 5.50 2.89
N PHE A 172 -17.57 5.41 3.82
CA PHE A 172 -16.48 4.43 3.77
C PHE A 172 -17.02 3.00 3.85
N ASP A 173 -17.89 2.71 4.81
CA ASP A 173 -18.48 1.37 4.98
C ASP A 173 -19.33 0.98 3.78
N PHE A 174 -20.10 1.91 3.21
CA PHE A 174 -20.88 1.69 2.00
C PHE A 174 -19.98 1.33 0.81
N GLY A 175 -18.93 2.10 0.56
CA GLY A 175 -18.00 1.87 -0.54
C GLY A 175 -17.23 0.56 -0.38
N LEU A 176 -16.74 0.27 0.82
CA LEU A 176 -16.06 -0.99 1.12
C LEU A 176 -17.01 -2.19 0.97
N GLN A 177 -18.26 -2.07 1.41
CA GLN A 177 -19.25 -3.12 1.26
C GLN A 177 -19.60 -3.36 -0.22
N ALA A 178 -19.76 -2.31 -1.02
CA ALA A 178 -20.01 -2.42 -2.45
C ALA A 178 -18.85 -3.11 -3.17
N TRP A 179 -17.61 -2.74 -2.84
CA TRP A 179 -16.42 -3.40 -3.34
C TRP A 179 -16.40 -4.89 -2.94
N MET A 180 -16.73 -5.20 -1.70
CA MET A 180 -16.75 -6.57 -1.19
C MET A 180 -17.76 -7.45 -1.94
N TRP A 181 -18.93 -6.92 -2.23
CA TRP A 181 -19.94 -7.63 -3.05
C TRP A 181 -19.41 -7.91 -4.47
N ALA A 182 -18.81 -6.91 -5.13
CA ALA A 182 -18.24 -7.07 -6.45
C ALA A 182 -17.11 -8.12 -6.48
N ALA A 183 -16.21 -8.09 -5.49
CA ALA A 183 -15.11 -9.03 -5.36
C ALA A 183 -15.62 -10.48 -5.16
N ASN A 184 -16.56 -10.70 -4.24
CA ASN A 184 -17.16 -12.03 -4.03
C ASN A 184 -17.93 -12.54 -5.25
N ALA A 185 -18.66 -11.66 -5.95
CA ALA A 185 -19.37 -12.04 -7.18
C ALA A 185 -18.39 -12.52 -8.28
N ALA A 186 -17.25 -11.84 -8.43
CA ALA A 186 -16.20 -12.24 -9.37
C ALA A 186 -15.62 -13.63 -9.03
N ARG A 187 -15.33 -13.91 -7.76
CA ARG A 187 -14.86 -15.22 -7.30
C ARG A 187 -15.86 -16.34 -7.58
N LEU A 188 -17.15 -16.11 -7.27
CA LEU A 188 -18.20 -17.08 -7.54
C LEU A 188 -18.35 -17.39 -9.04
N ALA A 189 -18.26 -16.36 -9.88
CA ALA A 189 -18.31 -16.53 -11.34
C ALA A 189 -17.10 -17.36 -11.86
N GLU A 190 -15.91 -17.15 -11.31
CA GLU A 190 -14.72 -17.94 -11.63
C GLU A 190 -14.89 -19.42 -11.24
N GLU A 191 -15.42 -19.69 -10.04
CA GLU A 191 -15.69 -21.04 -9.54
C GLU A 191 -16.74 -21.78 -10.41
N ASP A 192 -17.82 -21.10 -10.80
CA ASP A 192 -18.86 -21.66 -11.66
C ASP A 192 -18.34 -21.98 -13.06
N ALA A 193 -17.52 -21.08 -13.63
CA ALA A 193 -16.85 -21.32 -14.91
C ALA A 193 -15.89 -22.52 -14.85
N ALA A 194 -15.19 -22.72 -13.73
CA ALA A 194 -14.31 -23.86 -13.51
C ALA A 194 -15.11 -25.18 -13.42
N ARG A 195 -16.21 -25.19 -12.66
CA ARG A 195 -17.13 -26.35 -12.54
C ARG A 195 -17.74 -26.74 -13.89
N GLY A 196 -18.13 -25.73 -14.70
CA GLY A 196 -18.68 -25.98 -16.05
C GLY A 196 -17.66 -26.63 -16.97
N ARG A 197 -16.40 -26.22 -16.94
CA ARG A 197 -15.31 -26.83 -17.72
C ARG A 197 -15.04 -28.26 -17.35
N VAL A 198 -15.06 -28.62 -16.06
CA VAL A 198 -14.85 -29.97 -15.57
C VAL A 198 -16.00 -30.91 -16.05
N LYS A 199 -17.26 -30.46 -16.00
CA LYS A 199 -18.42 -31.23 -16.49
C LYS A 199 -18.33 -31.52 -17.99
N VAL A 200 -17.90 -30.57 -18.79
CA VAL A 200 -17.73 -30.73 -20.26
C VAL A 200 -16.59 -31.71 -20.58
N ALA A 201 -15.46 -31.59 -19.87
CA ALA A 201 -14.31 -32.50 -20.05
C ALA A 201 -14.68 -33.93 -19.68
N GLY A 202 -15.41 -34.15 -18.58
CA GLY A 202 -15.89 -35.47 -18.16
C GLY A 202 -16.83 -36.10 -19.17
N LYS A 203 -17.78 -35.34 -19.75
CA LYS A 203 -18.66 -35.85 -20.83
C LYS A 203 -17.87 -36.26 -22.08
N ARG A 204 -16.86 -35.51 -22.49
CA ARG A 204 -16.01 -35.82 -23.66
C ARG A 204 -15.15 -37.06 -23.42
N ALA A 205 -14.66 -37.29 -22.21
CA ALA A 205 -13.90 -38.49 -21.85
C ALA A 205 -14.78 -39.74 -21.87
N ALA A 206 -16.02 -39.66 -21.33
CA ALA A 206 -16.98 -40.79 -21.33
C ALA A 206 -17.41 -41.21 -22.74
N VAL A 207 -17.57 -40.22 -23.67
CA VAL A 207 -17.92 -40.54 -25.08
C VAL A 207 -16.75 -41.19 -25.84
N ARG A 208 -15.49 -40.93 -25.46
CA ARG A 208 -14.32 -41.57 -26.07
C ARG A 208 -14.08 -43.01 -25.59
N HIS A 209 -14.58 -43.38 -24.43
CA HIS A 209 -14.39 -44.73 -23.88
C HIS A 209 -15.46 -45.73 -24.37
N ASN A 210 -16.52 -45.22 -25.00
CA ASN A 210 -17.68 -46.04 -25.49
C ASN A 210 -17.62 -46.22 -27.02
N ARG A 211 -16.49 -45.97 -27.67
CA ARG A 211 -16.20 -46.28 -29.07
C ARG A 211 -14.99 -47.20 -29.17
#